data_78237bbfd06433663d73f3fafd0345f7
#
_entry.id   78237bbfd06433663d73f3fafd0345f7
#
_cell.length_a   1.000
_cell.length_b   1.000
_cell.length_c   1.000
_cell.angle_alpha   90.00
_cell.angle_beta   90.00
_cell.angle_gamma   90.00
#
_symmetry.space_group_name_H-M   'P 1'
#
loop_
_entity.id
_entity.type
_entity.pdbx_description
1 polymer ?
#
loop_
_entity_poly.entity_id
_entity_poly.type
_entity_poly.pdbx_seq_one_letter_code
_entity_poly.pdbx_strand_id
1 'polypeptide(L)'
;LVGSEMCIRDSLMDKRFQIVTDSSCDLPQAMADELDLAVLPLHVHIGEETYANYLDGREIGFHDFFNRIASGEKATTSAVNVEEFKVVMEQKLQEGLDILFIGFSSGLSTTYQSGAIACQELQEKYPERRLIAIDSLCASIGEGLLVYLAAKKQQSGASMDEVADFV
;
A
#
# COMPACT_ATOMS: atom_id res chain seq x y z
N LEU A 1 -27.80 26.29 3.29
CA LEU A 1 -27.54 24.90 2.91
C LEU A 1 -26.85 24.80 1.54
N VAL A 2 -25.66 25.42 1.35
CA VAL A 2 -24.88 25.32 0.10
C VAL A 2 -23.37 25.13 0.41
N GLY A 3 -23.01 24.89 1.67
CA GLY A 3 -21.60 24.86 2.11
C GLY A 3 -20.93 23.48 2.21
N SER A 4 -21.66 22.36 2.15
CA SER A 4 -21.09 21.03 2.44
C SER A 4 -20.65 20.25 1.18
N GLU A 5 -21.25 20.49 0.04
CA GLU A 5 -20.87 19.79 -1.20
C GLU A 5 -19.64 20.42 -1.89
N MET A 6 -19.38 21.71 -1.64
CA MET A 6 -18.23 22.40 -2.22
C MET A 6 -16.90 22.03 -1.52
N CYS A 7 -16.94 21.75 -0.20
CA CYS A 7 -15.74 21.33 0.55
C CYS A 7 -15.26 19.90 0.20
N ILE A 8 -16.19 19.01 -0.17
CA ILE A 8 -15.84 17.62 -0.54
C ILE A 8 -15.26 17.54 -1.96
N ARG A 9 -15.73 18.41 -2.87
CA ARG A 9 -15.19 18.46 -4.25
C ARG A 9 -13.81 19.10 -4.32
N ASP A 10 -13.52 20.11 -3.51
CA ASP A 10 -12.20 20.75 -3.48
C ASP A 10 -11.12 19.84 -2.87
N SER A 11 -11.46 18.96 -1.93
CA SER A 11 -10.50 17.99 -1.35
C SER A 11 -10.11 16.85 -2.30
N LEU A 12 -10.92 16.56 -3.31
CA LEU A 12 -10.64 15.56 -4.34
C LEU A 12 -9.88 16.12 -5.56
N MET A 13 -9.81 17.46 -5.68
CA MET A 13 -9.25 18.11 -6.86
C MET A 13 -7.74 18.40 -6.78
N ASP A 14 -7.08 18.13 -5.63
CA ASP A 14 -5.66 18.45 -5.45
C ASP A 14 -4.79 17.27 -5.00
N LYS A 15 -5.27 16.04 -5.15
CA LYS A 15 -4.45 14.85 -4.88
C LYS A 15 -3.38 14.73 -5.96
N ARG A 16 -2.15 15.12 -5.63
CA ARG A 16 -1.02 15.11 -6.57
C ARG A 16 -0.27 13.79 -6.61
N PHE A 17 -0.43 12.93 -5.60
CA PHE A 17 0.24 11.64 -5.51
C PHE A 17 -0.61 10.58 -4.83
N GLN A 18 -0.37 9.32 -5.15
CA GLN A 18 -0.96 8.15 -4.51
C GLN A 18 0.01 7.58 -3.49
N ILE A 19 -0.48 7.31 -2.27
CA ILE A 19 0.25 6.49 -1.31
C ILE A 19 -0.04 5.04 -1.64
N VAL A 20 1.03 4.27 -1.86
CA VAL A 20 1.02 2.83 -2.14
C VAL A 20 1.70 2.13 -0.97
N THR A 21 1.14 1.02 -0.51
CA THR A 21 1.73 0.17 0.53
C THR A 21 1.37 -1.29 0.26
N ASP A 22 1.74 -2.18 1.15
CA ASP A 22 1.40 -3.59 1.06
C ASP A 22 0.58 -4.06 2.28
N SER A 23 0.02 -5.26 2.21
CA SER A 23 -0.93 -5.72 3.22
C SER A 23 -0.30 -6.08 4.57
N SER A 24 1.05 -6.09 4.67
CA SER A 24 1.71 -6.24 5.98
C SER A 24 1.58 -5.01 6.88
N CYS A 25 0.99 -3.93 6.39
CA CYS A 25 0.60 -2.77 7.20
C CYS A 25 -0.50 -3.08 8.24
N ASP A 26 -1.25 -4.18 8.04
CA ASP A 26 -2.31 -4.66 8.96
C ASP A 26 -3.38 -3.60 9.31
N LEU A 27 -3.59 -2.62 8.43
CA LEU A 27 -4.67 -1.65 8.60
C LEU A 27 -6.04 -2.30 8.32
N PRO A 28 -7.11 -1.91 9.04
CA PRO A 28 -8.46 -2.28 8.63
C PRO A 28 -8.79 -1.78 7.22
N GLN A 29 -9.44 -2.61 6.38
CA GLN A 29 -9.84 -2.23 5.01
C GLN A 29 -10.60 -0.90 4.98
N ALA A 30 -11.57 -0.71 5.89
CA ALA A 30 -12.34 0.54 5.95
C ALA A 30 -11.45 1.78 6.17
N MET A 31 -10.34 1.63 6.92
CA MET A 31 -9.39 2.72 7.12
C MET A 31 -8.55 2.96 5.86
N ALA A 32 -8.11 1.91 5.19
CA ALA A 32 -7.39 2.03 3.91
C ALA A 32 -8.27 2.72 2.84
N ASP A 33 -9.56 2.40 2.80
CA ASP A 33 -10.54 3.02 1.90
C ASP A 33 -10.76 4.51 2.24
N GLU A 34 -10.94 4.84 3.55
CA GLU A 34 -11.11 6.24 4.01
C GLU A 34 -9.88 7.10 3.66
N LEU A 35 -8.70 6.51 3.74
CA LEU A 35 -7.43 7.17 3.47
C LEU A 35 -7.04 7.14 1.98
N ASP A 36 -7.86 6.48 1.15
CA ASP A 36 -7.61 6.30 -0.29
C ASP A 36 -6.21 5.72 -0.56
N LEU A 37 -5.85 4.66 0.15
CA LEU A 37 -4.59 3.93 -0.01
C LEU A 37 -4.68 2.89 -1.12
N ALA A 38 -3.61 2.73 -1.89
CA ALA A 38 -3.44 1.58 -2.77
C ALA A 38 -2.64 0.50 -2.02
N VAL A 39 -3.32 -0.58 -1.61
CA VAL A 39 -2.71 -1.65 -0.82
C VAL A 39 -2.55 -2.90 -1.67
N LEU A 40 -1.32 -3.38 -1.85
CA LEU A 40 -1.03 -4.61 -2.56
C LEU A 40 -1.01 -5.80 -1.58
N PRO A 41 -1.72 -6.90 -1.88
CA PRO A 41 -1.74 -8.05 -1.01
C PRO A 41 -0.45 -8.88 -1.16
N LEU A 42 0.15 -9.29 -0.04
CA LEU A 42 1.09 -10.40 -0.02
C LEU A 42 0.32 -11.69 -0.31
N HIS A 43 1.03 -12.80 -0.55
CA HIS A 43 0.41 -14.10 -0.75
C HIS A 43 0.66 -15.02 0.44
N VAL A 44 -0.37 -15.80 0.77
CA VAL A 44 -0.33 -16.87 1.78
C VAL A 44 -0.52 -18.21 1.09
N HIS A 45 0.34 -19.16 1.38
CA HIS A 45 0.30 -20.52 0.83
C HIS A 45 0.01 -21.50 1.97
N ILE A 46 -1.04 -22.32 1.81
CA ILE A 46 -1.40 -23.40 2.74
C ILE A 46 -1.61 -24.67 1.93
N GLY A 47 -0.72 -25.66 2.10
CA GLY A 47 -0.71 -26.84 1.25
C GLY A 47 -0.45 -26.48 -0.22
N GLU A 48 -1.39 -26.80 -1.10
CA GLU A 48 -1.34 -26.47 -2.54
C GLU A 48 -2.13 -25.21 -2.90
N GLU A 49 -2.79 -24.57 -1.93
CA GLU A 49 -3.63 -23.41 -2.13
C GLU A 49 -2.82 -22.12 -1.90
N THR A 50 -3.14 -21.11 -2.70
CA THR A 50 -2.55 -19.77 -2.59
C THR A 50 -3.65 -18.73 -2.50
N TYR A 51 -3.54 -17.84 -1.55
CA TYR A 51 -4.49 -16.78 -1.27
C TYR A 51 -3.79 -15.42 -1.26
N ALA A 52 -4.40 -14.42 -1.88
CA ALA A 52 -3.98 -13.04 -1.71
C ALA A 52 -4.45 -12.53 -0.33
N ASN A 53 -3.51 -12.01 0.45
CA ASN A 53 -3.78 -11.52 1.81
C ASN A 53 -4.36 -10.10 1.79
N TYR A 54 -5.61 -9.97 1.33
CA TYR A 54 -6.32 -8.69 1.41
C TYR A 54 -6.64 -8.32 2.85
N LEU A 55 -6.68 -7.01 3.15
CA LEU A 55 -6.95 -6.47 4.48
C LEU A 55 -8.31 -6.88 5.06
N ASP A 56 -9.28 -7.23 4.22
CA ASP A 56 -10.61 -7.69 4.61
C ASP A 56 -10.75 -9.22 4.66
N GLY A 57 -9.70 -9.96 4.33
CA GLY A 57 -9.72 -11.42 4.34
C GLY A 57 -10.67 -12.05 3.32
N ARG A 58 -10.96 -11.37 2.19
CA ARG A 58 -11.96 -11.81 1.18
C ARG A 58 -11.63 -13.15 0.51
N GLU A 59 -10.37 -13.56 0.43
CA GLU A 59 -9.99 -14.86 -0.16
C GLU A 59 -9.89 -15.97 0.89
N ILE A 60 -9.40 -15.64 2.10
CA ILE A 60 -9.42 -16.53 3.25
C ILE A 60 -9.75 -15.71 4.50
N GLY A 61 -10.86 -16.06 5.17
CA GLY A 61 -11.26 -15.39 6.41
C GLY A 61 -10.24 -15.62 7.52
N PHE A 62 -9.96 -14.60 8.33
CA PHE A 62 -8.98 -14.68 9.42
C PHE A 62 -9.26 -15.87 10.36
N HIS A 63 -10.53 -16.11 10.69
CA HIS A 63 -10.91 -17.24 11.54
C HIS A 63 -10.55 -18.59 10.91
N ASP A 64 -10.81 -18.77 9.62
CA ASP A 64 -10.50 -20.02 8.91
C ASP A 64 -8.99 -20.20 8.76
N PHE A 65 -8.27 -19.14 8.45
CA PHE A 65 -6.81 -19.16 8.41
C PHE A 65 -6.22 -19.65 9.75
N PHE A 66 -6.62 -19.02 10.86
CA PHE A 66 -6.09 -19.40 12.18
C PHE A 66 -6.52 -20.80 12.61
N ASN A 67 -7.72 -21.28 12.26
CA ASN A 67 -8.16 -22.63 12.53
C ASN A 67 -7.31 -23.66 11.77
N ARG A 68 -6.98 -23.41 10.51
CA ARG A 68 -6.10 -24.29 9.71
C ARG A 68 -4.71 -24.37 10.33
N ILE A 69 -4.12 -23.26 10.73
CA ILE A 69 -2.84 -23.24 11.43
C ILE A 69 -2.92 -24.01 12.76
N ALA A 70 -3.97 -23.78 13.54
CA ALA A 70 -4.18 -24.48 14.82
C ALA A 70 -4.37 -26.01 14.64
N SER A 71 -4.90 -26.46 13.49
CA SER A 71 -5.03 -27.88 13.14
C SER A 71 -3.72 -28.51 12.70
N GLY A 72 -2.64 -27.73 12.57
CA GLY A 72 -1.30 -28.19 12.20
C GLY A 72 -0.96 -28.05 10.71
N GLU A 73 -1.79 -27.38 9.91
CA GLU A 73 -1.44 -27.04 8.53
C GLU A 73 -0.29 -26.03 8.51
N LYS A 74 0.66 -26.25 7.60
CA LYS A 74 1.79 -25.33 7.44
C LYS A 74 1.40 -24.21 6.48
N ALA A 75 1.59 -22.98 6.92
CA ALA A 75 1.49 -21.81 6.07
C ALA A 75 2.86 -21.21 5.79
N THR A 76 3.04 -20.70 4.58
CA THR A 76 4.17 -19.86 4.19
C THR A 76 3.65 -18.62 3.48
N THR A 77 4.49 -17.60 3.32
CA THR A 77 4.14 -16.37 2.62
C THR A 77 5.11 -16.10 1.48
N SER A 78 4.65 -15.37 0.47
CA SER A 78 5.52 -14.78 -0.53
C SER A 78 5.26 -13.27 -0.65
N ALA A 79 6.34 -12.56 -0.97
CA ALA A 79 6.33 -11.12 -1.18
C ALA A 79 5.50 -10.75 -2.42
N VAL A 80 5.01 -9.51 -2.46
CA VAL A 80 4.52 -8.88 -3.69
C VAL A 80 5.68 -8.78 -4.68
N ASN A 81 5.47 -9.19 -5.93
CA ASN A 81 6.50 -9.14 -6.96
C ASN A 81 6.51 -7.81 -7.73
N VAL A 82 7.57 -7.58 -8.52
CA VAL A 82 7.77 -6.33 -9.27
C VAL A 82 6.62 -6.05 -10.24
N GLU A 83 6.13 -7.07 -10.96
CA GLU A 83 5.06 -6.87 -11.95
C GLU A 83 3.72 -6.52 -11.30
N GLU A 84 3.41 -7.09 -10.14
CA GLU A 84 2.21 -6.72 -9.37
C GLU A 84 2.25 -5.25 -8.94
N PHE A 85 3.40 -4.78 -8.44
CA PHE A 85 3.60 -3.35 -8.15
C PHE A 85 3.43 -2.48 -9.39
N LYS A 86 4.05 -2.87 -10.52
CA LYS A 86 3.96 -2.10 -11.76
C LYS A 86 2.53 -1.95 -12.24
N VAL A 87 1.73 -3.00 -12.20
CA VAL A 87 0.32 -2.95 -12.63
C VAL A 87 -0.47 -1.89 -11.84
N VAL A 88 -0.34 -1.89 -10.51
CA VAL A 88 -1.09 -0.96 -9.65
C VAL A 88 -0.54 0.46 -9.77
N MET A 89 0.77 0.63 -9.71
CA MET A 89 1.41 1.95 -9.77
C MET A 89 1.21 2.60 -11.15
N GLU A 90 1.34 1.84 -12.23
CA GLU A 90 1.16 2.35 -13.59
C GLU A 90 -0.25 2.86 -13.84
N GLN A 91 -1.27 2.17 -13.31
CA GLN A 91 -2.64 2.67 -13.38
C GLN A 91 -2.75 4.06 -12.75
N LYS A 92 -2.13 4.29 -11.59
CA LYS A 92 -2.14 5.59 -10.90
C LYS A 92 -1.35 6.68 -11.64
N LEU A 93 -0.24 6.31 -12.25
CA LEU A 93 0.53 7.22 -13.11
C LEU A 93 -0.28 7.67 -14.33
N GLN A 94 -1.05 6.76 -14.95
CA GLN A 94 -1.96 7.06 -16.07
C GLN A 94 -3.12 7.96 -15.65
N GLU A 95 -3.58 7.87 -14.39
CA GLU A 95 -4.54 8.79 -13.79
C GLU A 95 -3.95 10.20 -13.54
N GLY A 96 -2.64 10.37 -13.76
CA GLY A 96 -1.93 11.64 -13.59
C GLY A 96 -1.36 11.86 -12.20
N LEU A 97 -1.30 10.82 -11.36
CA LEU A 97 -0.76 10.90 -10.00
C LEU A 97 0.72 10.51 -9.96
N ASP A 98 1.47 11.12 -9.06
CA ASP A 98 2.79 10.66 -8.64
C ASP A 98 2.64 9.52 -7.62
N ILE A 99 3.72 8.81 -7.28
CA ILE A 99 3.68 7.65 -6.38
C ILE A 99 4.59 7.86 -5.17
N LEU A 100 4.02 7.69 -3.97
CA LEU A 100 4.78 7.51 -2.73
C LEU A 100 4.54 6.09 -2.22
N PHE A 101 5.53 5.21 -2.40
CA PHE A 101 5.49 3.85 -1.90
C PHE A 101 6.16 3.78 -0.52
N ILE A 102 5.43 3.29 0.47
CA ILE A 102 5.91 3.00 1.83
C ILE A 102 5.77 1.50 2.03
N GLY A 103 6.86 0.78 2.11
CA GLY A 103 6.85 -0.68 2.06
C GLY A 103 7.32 -1.35 3.33
N PHE A 104 6.93 -2.60 3.48
CA PHE A 104 7.36 -3.52 4.53
C PHE A 104 8.88 -3.58 4.64
N SER A 105 9.40 -3.61 5.88
CA SER A 105 10.84 -3.58 6.17
C SER A 105 11.67 -4.50 5.28
N SER A 106 12.69 -3.94 4.62
CA SER A 106 13.67 -4.68 3.81
C SER A 106 14.48 -5.70 4.61
N GLY A 107 14.54 -5.53 5.93
CA GLY A 107 15.18 -6.48 6.84
C GLY A 107 14.35 -7.76 7.07
N LEU A 108 13.08 -7.78 6.68
CA LEU A 108 12.15 -8.88 6.92
C LEU A 108 11.62 -9.53 5.64
N SER A 109 11.49 -8.75 4.56
CA SER A 109 10.88 -9.21 3.29
C SER A 109 11.55 -8.56 2.09
N THR A 110 11.44 -9.22 0.93
CA THR A 110 11.83 -8.65 -0.38
C THR A 110 10.74 -7.74 -0.98
N THR A 111 9.61 -7.56 -0.30
CA THR A 111 8.48 -6.72 -0.79
C THR A 111 8.93 -5.29 -1.08
N TYR A 112 9.67 -4.66 -0.16
CA TYR A 112 10.22 -3.32 -0.38
C TYR A 112 11.10 -3.27 -1.64
N GLN A 113 12.03 -4.20 -1.82
CA GLN A 113 12.91 -4.24 -2.98
C GLN A 113 12.12 -4.36 -4.29
N SER A 114 11.08 -5.21 -4.30
CA SER A 114 10.21 -5.36 -5.47
C SER A 114 9.51 -4.04 -5.84
N GLY A 115 8.94 -3.35 -4.84
CA GLY A 115 8.29 -2.05 -5.06
C GLY A 115 9.28 -0.95 -5.47
N ALA A 116 10.49 -0.93 -4.89
CA ALA A 116 11.54 0.02 -5.26
C ALA A 116 12.02 -0.19 -6.71
N ILE A 117 12.18 -1.45 -7.15
CA ILE A 117 12.51 -1.77 -8.55
C ILE A 117 11.37 -1.32 -9.48
N ALA A 118 10.12 -1.59 -9.10
CA ALA A 118 8.95 -1.13 -9.87
C ALA A 118 8.93 0.40 -10.01
N CYS A 119 9.20 1.13 -8.92
CA CYS A 119 9.33 2.59 -8.95
C CYS A 119 10.42 3.05 -9.91
N GLN A 120 11.59 2.41 -9.90
CA GLN A 120 12.70 2.77 -10.80
C GLN A 120 12.34 2.53 -12.26
N GLU A 121 11.81 1.36 -12.63
CA GLU A 121 11.43 1.04 -13.99
C GLU A 121 10.30 1.95 -14.51
N LEU A 122 9.31 2.26 -13.66
CA LEU A 122 8.22 3.16 -14.01
C LEU A 122 8.69 4.62 -14.10
N GLN A 123 9.67 5.05 -13.30
CA GLN A 123 10.26 6.39 -13.44
C GLN A 123 10.95 6.58 -14.80
N GLU A 124 11.59 5.53 -15.34
CA GLU A 124 12.18 5.57 -16.67
C GLU A 124 11.10 5.67 -17.77
N LYS A 125 9.97 4.99 -17.58
CA LYS A 125 8.84 4.99 -18.51
C LYS A 125 8.01 6.26 -18.46
N TYR A 126 7.89 6.88 -17.27
CA TYR A 126 7.11 8.10 -17.00
C TYR A 126 8.02 9.22 -16.44
N PRO A 127 8.93 9.79 -17.24
CA PRO A 127 9.92 10.76 -16.74
C PRO A 127 9.31 12.07 -16.23
N GLU A 128 8.06 12.39 -16.64
CA GLU A 128 7.32 13.54 -16.15
C GLU A 128 6.64 13.31 -14.79
N ARG A 129 6.59 12.07 -14.33
CA ARG A 129 6.05 11.68 -13.04
C ARG A 129 7.14 11.53 -12.00
N ARG A 130 6.75 11.53 -10.75
CA ARG A 130 7.67 11.35 -9.63
C ARG A 130 7.28 10.13 -8.82
N LEU A 131 8.24 9.24 -8.59
CA LEU A 131 8.07 8.05 -7.77
C LEU A 131 9.11 8.04 -6.65
N ILE A 132 8.66 7.90 -5.41
CA ILE A 132 9.51 7.77 -4.22
C ILE A 132 9.17 6.44 -3.55
N ALA A 133 10.20 5.65 -3.21
CA ALA A 133 10.07 4.43 -2.43
C ALA A 133 10.77 4.60 -1.08
N ILE A 134 10.05 4.32 0.00
CA ILE A 134 10.53 4.42 1.39
C ILE A 134 10.48 3.03 2.04
N ASP A 135 11.59 2.59 2.58
CA ASP A 135 11.66 1.44 3.47
C ASP A 135 11.18 1.88 4.86
N SER A 136 10.03 1.37 5.29
CA SER A 136 9.46 1.76 6.59
C SER A 136 10.32 1.30 7.77
N LEU A 137 11.20 0.31 7.57
CA LEU A 137 11.94 -0.41 8.62
C LEU A 137 11.03 -0.99 9.71
N CYS A 138 9.75 -1.09 9.40
CA CYS A 138 8.68 -1.54 10.29
C CYS A 138 7.94 -2.74 9.71
N ALA A 139 7.09 -3.34 10.55
CA ALA A 139 6.21 -4.44 10.21
C ALA A 139 4.86 -4.23 10.90
N SER A 140 3.80 -4.87 10.35
CA SER A 140 2.47 -4.90 10.94
C SER A 140 1.97 -3.49 11.25
N ILE A 141 1.35 -3.28 12.40
CA ILE A 141 0.79 -1.99 12.81
C ILE A 141 1.84 -0.87 12.91
N GLY A 142 3.14 -1.20 13.01
CA GLY A 142 4.22 -0.20 12.95
C GLY A 142 4.31 0.44 11.56
N GLU A 143 4.28 -0.36 10.51
CA GLU A 143 4.17 0.12 9.12
C GLU A 143 2.82 0.82 8.91
N GLY A 144 1.72 0.19 9.37
CA GLY A 144 0.38 0.77 9.27
C GLY A 144 0.27 2.15 9.92
N LEU A 145 0.92 2.37 11.06
CA LEU A 145 0.95 3.68 11.72
C LEU A 145 1.68 4.73 10.85
N LEU A 146 2.83 4.38 10.25
CA LEU A 146 3.54 5.29 9.36
C LEU A 146 2.69 5.66 8.14
N VAL A 147 2.07 4.66 7.51
CA VAL A 147 1.18 4.85 6.35
C VAL A 147 -0.03 5.72 6.73
N TYR A 148 -0.65 5.47 7.88
CA TYR A 148 -1.75 6.28 8.40
C TYR A 148 -1.34 7.74 8.60
N LEU A 149 -0.21 7.98 9.26
CA LEU A 149 0.29 9.34 9.52
C LEU A 149 0.68 10.05 8.23
N ALA A 150 1.30 9.34 7.26
CA ALA A 150 1.60 9.86 5.93
C ALA A 150 0.32 10.31 5.20
N ALA A 151 -0.73 9.47 5.22
CA ALA A 151 -2.01 9.80 4.59
C ALA A 151 -2.70 11.00 5.27
N LYS A 152 -2.68 11.06 6.61
CA LYS A 152 -3.22 12.23 7.33
C LYS A 152 -2.46 13.51 7.01
N LYS A 153 -1.13 13.43 6.87
CA LYS A 153 -0.30 14.56 6.46
C LYS A 153 -0.62 15.00 5.02
N GLN A 154 -0.79 14.04 4.10
CA GLN A 154 -1.25 14.32 2.73
C GLN A 154 -2.61 15.02 2.73
N GLN A 155 -3.59 14.51 3.50
CA GLN A 155 -4.93 15.11 3.62
C GLN A 155 -4.90 16.53 4.19
N SER A 156 -3.86 16.90 4.96
CA SER A 156 -3.66 18.28 5.44
C SER A 156 -3.07 19.22 4.40
N GLY A 157 -2.83 18.75 3.17
CA GLY A 157 -2.31 19.53 2.04
C GLY A 157 -0.78 19.52 1.92
N ALA A 158 -0.08 18.64 2.64
CA ALA A 158 1.37 18.51 2.52
C ALA A 158 1.78 17.96 1.14
N SER A 159 2.88 18.46 0.60
CA SER A 159 3.52 17.95 -0.61
C SER A 159 4.08 16.54 -0.42
N MET A 160 4.35 15.83 -1.53
CA MET A 160 4.94 14.50 -1.47
C MET A 160 6.31 14.50 -0.78
N ASP A 161 7.12 15.55 -0.97
CA ASP A 161 8.41 15.71 -0.29
C ASP A 161 8.24 15.85 1.22
N GLU A 162 7.33 16.71 1.67
CA GLU A 162 7.05 16.90 3.09
C GLU A 162 6.49 15.65 3.76
N VAL A 163 5.76 14.81 3.02
CA VAL A 163 5.30 13.52 3.53
C VAL A 163 6.44 12.52 3.54
N ALA A 164 7.24 12.44 2.48
CA ALA A 164 8.38 11.53 2.39
C ALA A 164 9.45 11.82 3.46
N ASP A 165 9.75 13.09 3.72
CA ASP A 165 10.70 13.50 4.76
C ASP A 165 10.18 13.23 6.19
N PHE A 166 8.86 13.11 6.34
CA PHE A 166 8.23 12.85 7.63
C PHE A 166 8.24 11.37 7.99
N VAL A 167 8.16 10.44 7.01
CA VAL A 167 8.11 8.99 7.19
C VAL A 167 9.51 8.44 7.46
#